data_fa9f936bc7a231606831280b1481271d
#
_entry.id   fa9f936bc7a231606831280b1481271d
#
_cell.length_a   1.000
_cell.length_b   1.000
_cell.length_c   1.000
_cell.angle_alpha   90.00
_cell.angle_beta   90.00
_cell.angle_gamma   90.00
#
_symmetry.space_group_name_H-M   'P 1'
#
loop_
_entity.id
_entity.type
_entity.pdbx_description
1 polymer ?
#
loop_
_entity_poly.entity_id
_entity_poly.type
_entity_poly.pdbx_seq_one_letter_code
_entity_poly.pdbx_strand_id
1 'polypeptide(L)'
;AWEDHDLTRRELYRHSPRDAEAADEYARVMARAAKAIKPVLGLVPPDPSSLSWRDLMGLLKLGQYGASLGEQEIYRIAKLVTQSSADLLDEWFELDALKGTKSASGIIGTFLGPRSPGTAYVLLHHYMGEIDGAFRAWGFAKNGTGGVSAAIASSARALGVEIRTNAPVAKVIVRGGRARGVVLENGAEFGARVV
;
A
#
# COMPACT_ATOMS: atom_id res chain seq x y z
N ALA A 1 -7.05 -16.53 -12.51
CA ALA A 1 -8.06 -15.48 -12.67
C ALA A 1 -7.75 -14.71 -13.96
N TRP A 2 -8.78 -14.34 -14.69
CA TRP A 2 -8.72 -13.55 -15.91
C TRP A 2 -9.09 -12.10 -15.59
N GLU A 3 -8.73 -11.16 -16.45
CA GLU A 3 -9.25 -9.78 -16.36
C GLU A 3 -10.76 -9.75 -16.59
N ASP A 4 -11.25 -10.66 -17.43
CA ASP A 4 -12.67 -10.90 -17.68
C ASP A 4 -13.30 -11.65 -16.48
N HIS A 5 -14.26 -10.99 -15.84
CA HIS A 5 -14.98 -11.54 -14.69
C HIS A 5 -15.80 -12.78 -15.05
N ASP A 6 -16.41 -12.84 -16.25
CA ASP A 6 -17.21 -13.97 -16.69
C ASP A 6 -16.35 -15.20 -16.93
N LEU A 7 -15.16 -15.04 -17.52
CA LEU A 7 -14.21 -16.14 -17.69
C LEU A 7 -13.71 -16.64 -16.32
N THR A 8 -13.40 -15.76 -15.40
CA THR A 8 -12.98 -16.13 -14.05
C THR A 8 -14.09 -16.89 -13.32
N ARG A 9 -15.34 -16.40 -13.41
CA ARG A 9 -16.49 -17.03 -12.78
C ARG A 9 -16.76 -18.42 -13.37
N ARG A 10 -16.73 -18.58 -14.69
CA ARG A 10 -16.90 -19.88 -15.36
C ARG A 10 -15.84 -20.90 -14.93
N GLU A 11 -14.59 -20.46 -14.79
CA GLU A 11 -13.52 -21.35 -14.35
C GLU A 11 -13.71 -21.75 -12.89
N LEU A 12 -14.01 -20.81 -12.01
CA LEU A 12 -14.30 -21.10 -10.60
C LEU A 12 -15.49 -22.04 -10.44
N TYR A 13 -16.54 -21.86 -11.24
CA TYR A 13 -17.76 -22.67 -11.20
C TYR A 13 -17.49 -24.17 -11.45
N ARG A 14 -16.44 -24.51 -12.21
CA ARG A 14 -16.01 -25.90 -12.44
C ARG A 14 -15.45 -26.57 -11.19
N HIS A 15 -14.99 -25.81 -10.20
CA HIS A 15 -14.34 -26.30 -8.99
C HIS A 15 -15.22 -26.10 -7.76
N SER A 16 -15.87 -24.96 -7.62
CA SER A 16 -16.81 -24.62 -6.56
C SER A 16 -17.85 -23.63 -7.06
N PRO A 17 -19.11 -24.05 -7.27
CA PRO A 17 -20.22 -23.14 -7.58
C PRO A 17 -20.38 -22.04 -6.51
N ARG A 18 -20.25 -22.40 -5.23
CA ARG A 18 -20.35 -21.46 -4.11
C ARG A 18 -19.31 -20.35 -4.22
N ASP A 19 -18.05 -20.70 -4.47
CA ASP A 19 -16.96 -19.73 -4.59
C ASP A 19 -17.12 -18.82 -5.81
N ALA A 20 -17.65 -19.37 -6.91
CA ALA A 20 -17.94 -18.60 -8.11
C ALA A 20 -19.02 -17.54 -7.86
N GLU A 21 -20.05 -17.85 -7.06
CA GLU A 21 -21.11 -16.91 -6.68
C GLU A 21 -20.62 -15.88 -5.67
N ALA A 22 -19.79 -16.30 -4.71
CA ALA A 22 -19.22 -15.40 -3.70
C ALA A 22 -18.17 -14.42 -4.25
N ALA A 23 -17.46 -14.78 -5.33
CA ALA A 23 -16.31 -14.03 -5.83
C ALA A 23 -16.63 -12.58 -6.21
N ASP A 24 -17.79 -12.32 -6.81
CA ASP A 24 -18.21 -10.98 -7.24
C ASP A 24 -18.56 -10.09 -6.04
N GLU A 25 -19.25 -10.63 -5.03
CA GLU A 25 -19.58 -9.86 -3.83
C GLU A 25 -18.32 -9.59 -3.00
N TYR A 26 -17.46 -10.58 -2.84
CA TYR A 26 -16.14 -10.40 -2.24
C TYR A 26 -15.36 -9.27 -2.91
N ALA A 27 -15.29 -9.26 -4.24
CA ALA A 27 -14.58 -8.21 -4.98
C ALA A 27 -15.19 -6.82 -4.75
N ARG A 28 -16.53 -6.72 -4.72
CA ARG A 28 -17.25 -5.47 -4.43
C ARG A 28 -16.99 -4.96 -3.01
N VAL A 29 -17.00 -5.86 -2.02
CA VAL A 29 -16.71 -5.53 -0.63
C VAL A 29 -15.28 -5.02 -0.48
N MET A 30 -14.30 -5.73 -1.05
CA MET A 30 -12.90 -5.32 -1.01
C MET A 30 -12.66 -3.99 -1.72
N ALA A 31 -13.28 -3.76 -2.87
CA ALA A 31 -13.17 -2.49 -3.59
C ALA A 31 -13.77 -1.32 -2.81
N ARG A 32 -14.91 -1.51 -2.11
CA ARG A 32 -15.51 -0.48 -1.24
C ARG A 32 -14.59 -0.14 -0.07
N ALA A 33 -14.09 -1.17 0.63
CA ALA A 33 -13.17 -0.96 1.74
C ALA A 33 -11.86 -0.28 1.29
N ALA A 34 -11.31 -0.67 0.13
CA ALA A 34 -10.13 -0.03 -0.46
C ALA A 34 -10.37 1.46 -0.76
N LYS A 35 -11.51 1.79 -1.36
CA LYS A 35 -11.90 3.18 -1.63
C LYS A 35 -12.09 4.01 -0.36
N ALA A 36 -12.62 3.40 0.71
CA ALA A 36 -12.80 4.06 2.00
C ALA A 36 -11.47 4.30 2.73
N ILE A 37 -10.50 3.41 2.64
CA ILE A 37 -9.21 3.56 3.34
C ILE A 37 -8.22 4.44 2.55
N LYS A 38 -8.23 4.35 1.22
CA LYS A 38 -7.26 5.05 0.34
C LYS A 38 -7.06 6.54 0.68
N PRO A 39 -8.08 7.36 0.92
CA PRO A 39 -7.89 8.76 1.30
C PRO A 39 -7.15 8.96 2.63
N VAL A 40 -7.31 8.03 3.58
CA VAL A 40 -6.65 8.11 4.89
C VAL A 40 -5.15 7.90 4.79
N LEU A 41 -4.69 7.06 3.85
CA LEU A 41 -3.26 6.79 3.65
C LEU A 41 -2.46 8.02 3.19
N GLY A 42 -3.11 8.97 2.55
CA GLY A 42 -2.49 10.23 2.12
C GLY A 42 -2.45 11.33 3.18
N LEU A 43 -3.03 11.09 4.35
CA LEU A 43 -3.07 12.09 5.42
C LEU A 43 -1.80 12.03 6.26
N VAL A 44 -1.30 13.21 6.67
CA VAL A 44 -0.34 13.29 7.76
C VAL A 44 -1.12 13.01 9.05
N PRO A 45 -0.80 11.92 9.79
CA PRO A 45 -1.56 11.58 10.98
C PRO A 45 -1.53 12.74 11.99
N PRO A 46 -2.70 13.21 12.49
CA PRO A 46 -2.72 14.18 13.58
C PRO A 46 -2.26 13.50 14.87
N ASP A 47 -1.50 14.22 15.69
CA ASP A 47 -1.08 13.74 17.00
C ASP A 47 -2.25 13.86 17.99
N PRO A 48 -2.81 12.74 18.52
CA PRO A 48 -3.94 12.78 19.46
C PRO A 48 -3.56 13.36 20.84
N SER A 49 -2.26 13.44 21.16
CA SER A 49 -1.77 14.03 22.41
C SER A 49 -1.47 15.52 22.29
N SER A 50 -1.47 16.07 21.08
CA SER A 50 -1.17 17.46 20.80
C SER A 50 -2.42 18.33 20.91
N LEU A 51 -2.27 19.48 21.58
CA LEU A 51 -3.30 20.53 21.63
C LEU A 51 -3.11 21.58 20.52
N SER A 52 -2.26 21.32 19.55
CA SER A 52 -2.07 22.26 18.44
C SER A 52 -3.36 22.36 17.60
N TRP A 53 -3.66 23.57 17.11
CA TRP A 53 -4.84 23.79 16.25
C TRP A 53 -4.82 22.89 15.01
N ARG A 54 -3.65 22.63 14.46
CA ARG A 54 -3.48 21.76 13.29
C ARG A 54 -3.92 20.33 13.58
N ASP A 55 -3.50 19.78 14.71
CA ASP A 55 -3.81 18.41 15.09
C ASP A 55 -5.30 18.26 15.47
N LEU A 56 -5.84 19.21 16.22
CA LEU A 56 -7.26 19.24 16.58
C LEU A 56 -8.15 19.28 15.33
N MET A 57 -7.82 20.12 14.35
CA MET A 57 -8.56 20.16 13.09
C MET A 57 -8.36 18.90 12.25
N GLY A 58 -7.18 18.29 12.31
CA GLY A 58 -6.89 17.00 11.69
C GLY A 58 -7.76 15.89 12.27
N LEU A 59 -7.85 15.78 13.59
CA LEU A 59 -8.70 14.82 14.30
C LEU A 59 -10.18 15.04 13.97
N LEU A 60 -10.65 16.31 13.97
CA LEU A 60 -12.01 16.63 13.61
C LEU A 60 -12.37 16.18 12.19
N LYS A 61 -11.52 16.48 11.21
CA LYS A 61 -11.71 16.05 9.81
C LYS A 61 -11.72 14.53 9.68
N LEU A 62 -10.81 13.83 10.36
CA LEU A 62 -10.76 12.38 10.38
C LEU A 62 -12.03 11.78 10.99
N GLY A 63 -12.51 12.36 12.11
CA GLY A 63 -13.76 11.97 12.76
C GLY A 63 -14.99 12.20 11.86
N GLN A 64 -15.08 13.34 11.18
CA GLN A 64 -16.14 13.63 10.22
C GLN A 64 -16.10 12.67 9.03
N TYR A 65 -14.90 12.36 8.52
CA TYR A 65 -14.75 11.37 7.46
C TYR A 65 -15.21 9.98 7.93
N GLY A 66 -14.78 9.54 9.11
CA GLY A 66 -15.25 8.27 9.68
C GLY A 66 -16.77 8.25 9.81
N ALA A 67 -17.38 9.29 10.36
CA ALA A 67 -18.83 9.39 10.48
C ALA A 67 -19.57 9.33 9.13
N SER A 68 -18.96 9.85 8.06
CA SER A 68 -19.54 9.81 6.72
C SER A 68 -19.55 8.42 6.08
N LEU A 69 -18.67 7.50 6.53
CA LEU A 69 -18.64 6.12 6.05
C LEU A 69 -19.80 5.26 6.58
N GLY A 70 -20.37 5.64 7.72
CA GLY A 70 -21.43 4.88 8.39
C GLY A 70 -20.88 3.71 9.22
N GLU A 71 -21.69 3.29 10.19
CA GLU A 71 -21.29 2.30 11.20
C GLU A 71 -20.85 0.94 10.61
N GLN A 72 -21.59 0.45 9.63
CA GLN A 72 -21.29 -0.86 9.00
C GLN A 72 -19.93 -0.87 8.29
N GLU A 73 -19.58 0.21 7.60
CA GLU A 73 -18.30 0.29 6.91
C GLU A 73 -17.14 0.47 7.89
N ILE A 74 -17.31 1.24 8.95
CA ILE A 74 -16.32 1.35 10.04
C ILE A 74 -16.08 -0.01 10.69
N TYR A 75 -17.15 -0.75 11.03
CA TYR A 75 -17.01 -2.09 11.59
C TYR A 75 -16.27 -3.04 10.66
N ARG A 76 -16.62 -3.02 9.37
CA ARG A 76 -15.95 -3.83 8.33
C ARG A 76 -14.46 -3.50 8.21
N ILE A 77 -14.13 -2.20 8.21
CA ILE A 77 -12.73 -1.75 8.15
C ILE A 77 -11.98 -2.18 9.41
N ALA A 78 -12.55 -1.99 10.60
CA ALA A 78 -11.94 -2.41 11.86
C ALA A 78 -11.67 -3.93 11.87
N LYS A 79 -12.62 -4.73 11.38
CA LYS A 79 -12.47 -6.17 11.22
C LYS A 79 -11.33 -6.51 10.26
N LEU A 80 -11.29 -5.90 9.08
CA LEU A 80 -10.23 -6.12 8.08
C LEU A 80 -8.84 -5.74 8.58
N VAL A 81 -8.72 -4.67 9.38
CA VAL A 81 -7.43 -4.23 9.92
C VAL A 81 -6.87 -5.21 10.98
N THR A 82 -7.75 -5.87 11.71
CA THR A 82 -7.36 -6.76 12.83
C THR A 82 -7.35 -8.24 12.49
N GLN A 83 -8.12 -8.65 11.48
CA GLN A 83 -8.31 -10.05 11.08
C GLN A 83 -7.10 -10.61 10.32
N SER A 84 -6.92 -11.94 10.36
CA SER A 84 -6.00 -12.63 9.48
C SER A 84 -6.58 -12.79 8.06
N SER A 85 -5.72 -12.87 7.05
CA SER A 85 -6.17 -13.12 5.68
C SER A 85 -6.80 -14.51 5.52
N ALA A 86 -6.35 -15.49 6.30
CA ALA A 86 -6.95 -16.82 6.30
C ALA A 86 -8.39 -16.78 6.84
N ASP A 87 -8.61 -16.16 8.00
CA ASP A 87 -9.96 -16.05 8.58
C ASP A 87 -10.90 -15.26 7.67
N LEU A 88 -10.41 -14.17 7.07
CA LEU A 88 -11.18 -13.43 6.08
C LEU A 88 -11.60 -14.31 4.91
N LEU A 89 -10.66 -15.08 4.34
CA LEU A 89 -10.94 -15.90 3.16
C LEU A 89 -11.80 -17.11 3.48
N ASP A 90 -11.71 -17.68 4.70
CA ASP A 90 -12.55 -18.76 5.17
C ASP A 90 -14.03 -18.34 5.32
N GLU A 91 -14.32 -17.07 5.56
CA GLU A 91 -15.70 -16.54 5.55
C GLU A 91 -16.35 -16.53 4.16
N TRP A 92 -15.56 -16.41 3.12
CA TRP A 92 -16.03 -16.20 1.74
C TRP A 92 -15.96 -17.47 0.89
N PHE A 93 -14.89 -18.27 1.04
CA PHE A 93 -14.53 -19.32 0.12
C PHE A 93 -14.32 -20.66 0.83
N GLU A 94 -14.63 -21.75 0.13
CA GLU A 94 -14.40 -23.11 0.59
C GLU A 94 -13.17 -23.77 -0.07
N LEU A 95 -12.85 -23.37 -1.31
CA LEU A 95 -11.77 -23.99 -2.08
C LEU A 95 -10.39 -23.52 -1.59
N ASP A 96 -9.62 -24.42 -1.00
CA ASP A 96 -8.29 -24.11 -0.44
C ASP A 96 -7.30 -23.57 -1.47
N ALA A 97 -7.35 -24.05 -2.70
CA ALA A 97 -6.50 -23.53 -3.78
C ALA A 97 -6.79 -22.04 -4.09
N LEU A 98 -8.07 -21.64 -4.04
CA LEU A 98 -8.46 -20.23 -4.22
C LEU A 98 -8.02 -19.38 -3.02
N LYS A 99 -8.27 -19.86 -1.80
CA LYS A 99 -7.83 -19.20 -0.56
C LYS A 99 -6.31 -19.04 -0.52
N GLY A 100 -5.55 -20.10 -0.83
CA GLY A 100 -4.10 -20.05 -0.90
C GLY A 100 -3.59 -19.01 -1.90
N THR A 101 -4.17 -18.98 -3.11
CA THR A 101 -3.80 -18.00 -4.14
C THR A 101 -4.10 -16.55 -3.71
N LYS A 102 -5.26 -16.31 -3.09
CA LYS A 102 -5.64 -14.98 -2.62
C LYS A 102 -4.84 -14.53 -1.40
N SER A 103 -4.53 -15.45 -0.47
CA SER A 103 -3.78 -15.15 0.75
C SER A 103 -2.33 -14.72 0.48
N ALA A 104 -1.76 -15.07 -0.67
CA ALA A 104 -0.45 -14.60 -1.08
C ALA A 104 -0.34 -13.07 -1.02
N SER A 105 -1.40 -12.35 -1.43
CA SER A 105 -1.45 -10.89 -1.31
C SER A 105 -1.50 -10.39 0.14
N GLY A 106 -1.83 -11.25 1.11
CA GLY A 106 -1.86 -10.91 2.53
C GLY A 106 -0.50 -10.98 3.23
N ILE A 107 0.52 -11.53 2.57
CA ILE A 107 1.85 -11.73 3.17
C ILE A 107 2.99 -11.07 2.38
N ILE A 108 2.71 -10.47 1.23
CA ILE A 108 3.73 -9.76 0.44
C ILE A 108 4.29 -8.58 1.25
N GLY A 109 5.61 -8.58 1.41
CA GLY A 109 6.32 -7.51 2.13
C GLY A 109 6.24 -7.57 3.65
N THR A 110 5.78 -8.69 4.22
CA THR A 110 5.69 -8.89 5.67
C THR A 110 6.46 -10.15 6.11
N PHE A 111 6.82 -10.22 7.39
CA PHE A 111 7.33 -11.44 8.03
C PHE A 111 6.21 -12.23 8.72
N LEU A 112 4.97 -12.09 8.23
CA LEU A 112 3.78 -12.70 8.81
C LEU A 112 3.30 -13.86 7.94
N GLY A 113 2.66 -14.85 8.56
CA GLY A 113 1.93 -15.90 7.85
C GLY A 113 0.46 -15.50 7.62
N PRO A 114 -0.27 -16.20 6.74
CA PRO A 114 -1.66 -15.85 6.39
C PRO A 114 -2.65 -15.95 7.57
N ARG A 115 -2.28 -16.64 8.65
CA ARG A 115 -3.06 -16.75 9.89
C ARG A 115 -2.67 -15.71 10.95
N SER A 116 -1.71 -14.84 10.67
CA SER A 116 -1.33 -13.77 11.60
C SER A 116 -2.34 -12.61 11.53
N PRO A 117 -2.71 -12.01 12.68
CA PRO A 117 -3.58 -10.83 12.71
C PRO A 117 -3.05 -9.69 11.86
N GLY A 118 -3.94 -8.92 11.25
CA GLY A 118 -3.59 -7.79 10.39
C GLY A 118 -3.27 -8.14 8.93
N THR A 119 -3.10 -9.43 8.58
CA THR A 119 -2.77 -9.81 7.21
C THR A 119 -3.95 -9.64 6.23
N ALA A 120 -5.20 -9.55 6.71
CA ALA A 120 -6.32 -9.16 5.88
C ALA A 120 -6.23 -7.69 5.42
N TYR A 121 -5.64 -6.80 6.24
CA TYR A 121 -5.34 -5.43 5.81
C TYR A 121 -4.25 -5.40 4.73
N VAL A 122 -3.19 -6.21 4.87
CA VAL A 122 -2.15 -6.32 3.84
C VAL A 122 -2.77 -6.77 2.51
N LEU A 123 -3.67 -7.76 2.56
CA LEU A 123 -4.43 -8.20 1.38
C LEU A 123 -5.28 -7.07 0.80
N LEU A 124 -6.00 -6.31 1.64
CA LEU A 124 -6.79 -5.15 1.22
C LEU A 124 -5.93 -4.06 0.59
N HIS A 125 -4.72 -3.81 1.14
CA HIS A 125 -3.80 -2.81 0.60
C HIS A 125 -3.47 -3.06 -0.88
N HIS A 126 -3.35 -4.32 -1.29
CA HIS A 126 -3.12 -4.70 -2.68
C HIS A 126 -4.33 -4.45 -3.61
N TYR A 127 -5.53 -4.25 -3.05
CA TYR A 127 -6.71 -3.81 -3.82
C TYR A 127 -6.72 -2.31 -4.08
N MET A 128 -5.88 -1.51 -3.40
CA MET A 128 -5.83 -0.06 -3.55
C MET A 128 -4.99 0.40 -4.74
N GLY A 129 -4.20 -0.50 -5.35
CA GLY A 129 -3.45 -0.22 -6.57
C GLY A 129 -4.39 0.21 -7.70
N GLU A 130 -4.07 1.31 -8.36
CA GLU A 130 -4.88 1.87 -9.44
C GLU A 130 -3.98 2.34 -10.58
N ILE A 131 -4.33 1.94 -11.81
CA ILE A 131 -3.71 2.40 -13.03
C ILE A 131 -4.85 2.85 -13.95
N ASP A 132 -4.86 4.14 -14.33
CA ASP A 132 -5.85 4.74 -15.24
C ASP A 132 -7.31 4.43 -14.84
N GLY A 133 -7.61 4.48 -13.53
CA GLY A 133 -8.94 4.20 -12.97
C GLY A 133 -9.26 2.72 -12.76
N ALA A 134 -8.41 1.80 -13.21
CA ALA A 134 -8.57 0.37 -12.95
C ALA A 134 -8.01 0.03 -11.57
N PHE A 135 -8.89 -0.31 -10.63
CA PHE A 135 -8.52 -0.78 -9.30
C PHE A 135 -7.89 -2.19 -9.36
N ARG A 136 -7.01 -2.47 -8.39
CA ARG A 136 -6.25 -3.72 -8.30
C ARG A 136 -5.32 -3.95 -9.50
N ALA A 137 -4.94 -2.88 -10.17
CA ALA A 137 -4.02 -2.95 -11.29
C ALA A 137 -2.57 -3.03 -10.80
N TRP A 138 -1.78 -3.84 -11.48
CA TRP A 138 -0.34 -4.00 -11.24
C TRP A 138 0.43 -3.59 -12.48
N GLY A 139 1.39 -2.70 -12.30
CA GLY A 139 2.32 -2.32 -13.38
C GLY A 139 3.60 -3.13 -13.29
N PHE A 140 4.09 -3.54 -14.45
CA PHE A 140 5.40 -4.17 -14.59
C PHE A 140 6.33 -3.22 -15.35
N ALA A 141 7.40 -2.80 -14.68
CA ALA A 141 8.35 -1.91 -15.32
C ALA A 141 9.11 -2.64 -16.45
N LYS A 142 9.18 -2.01 -17.62
CA LYS A 142 10.06 -2.46 -18.70
C LYS A 142 11.51 -2.51 -18.18
N ASN A 143 12.20 -3.60 -18.41
CA ASN A 143 13.54 -3.90 -17.88
C ASN A 143 13.58 -4.17 -16.35
N GLY A 144 12.46 -4.59 -15.75
CA GLY A 144 12.37 -4.92 -14.32
C GLY A 144 12.34 -3.70 -13.40
N THR A 145 12.52 -3.92 -12.11
CA THR A 145 12.46 -2.85 -11.10
C THR A 145 13.56 -1.80 -11.26
N GLY A 146 14.72 -2.17 -11.79
CA GLY A 146 15.78 -1.23 -12.14
C GLY A 146 15.38 -0.21 -13.21
N GLY A 147 14.40 -0.56 -14.07
CA GLY A 147 13.82 0.36 -15.05
C GLY A 147 13.12 1.57 -14.40
N VAL A 148 12.52 1.40 -13.21
CA VAL A 148 11.90 2.50 -12.46
C VAL A 148 12.98 3.49 -12.00
N SER A 149 14.05 2.99 -11.38
CA SER A 149 15.18 3.84 -10.94
C SER A 149 15.84 4.55 -12.12
N ALA A 150 16.00 3.85 -13.26
CA ALA A 150 16.56 4.44 -14.46
C ALA A 150 15.67 5.56 -15.04
N ALA A 151 14.35 5.40 -15.03
CA ALA A 151 13.41 6.41 -15.49
C ALA A 151 13.46 7.67 -14.60
N ILE A 152 13.50 7.51 -13.27
CA ILE A 152 13.65 8.61 -12.31
C ILE A 152 14.98 9.32 -12.53
N ALA A 153 16.08 8.57 -12.67
CA ALA A 153 17.42 9.14 -12.92
C ALA A 153 17.48 9.91 -14.25
N SER A 154 16.83 9.40 -15.29
CA SER A 154 16.75 10.07 -16.59
C SER A 154 16.02 11.41 -16.48
N SER A 155 14.86 11.42 -15.81
CA SER A 155 14.09 12.65 -15.57
C SER A 155 14.89 13.66 -14.73
N ALA A 156 15.57 13.20 -13.68
CA ALA A 156 16.40 14.06 -12.83
C ALA A 156 17.53 14.71 -13.64
N ARG A 157 18.24 13.93 -14.48
CA ARG A 157 19.32 14.47 -15.34
C ARG A 157 18.79 15.50 -16.35
N ALA A 158 17.60 15.27 -16.93
CA ALA A 158 16.97 16.21 -17.84
C ALA A 158 16.65 17.55 -17.16
N LEU A 159 16.47 17.54 -15.84
CA LEU A 159 16.28 18.74 -15.00
C LEU A 159 17.60 19.32 -14.45
N GLY A 160 18.75 18.85 -14.93
CA GLY A 160 20.07 19.35 -14.53
C GLY A 160 20.62 18.77 -13.24
N VAL A 161 20.03 17.69 -12.70
CA VAL A 161 20.56 17.02 -11.52
C VAL A 161 21.79 16.22 -11.86
N GLU A 162 22.87 16.42 -11.10
CA GLU A 162 24.08 15.60 -11.18
C GLU A 162 23.90 14.36 -10.30
N ILE A 163 24.05 13.18 -10.89
CA ILE A 163 23.98 11.90 -10.18
C ILE A 163 25.36 11.27 -10.17
N ARG A 164 25.91 11.06 -8.99
CA ARG A 164 27.21 10.39 -8.77
C ARG A 164 26.97 9.02 -8.16
N THR A 165 27.49 8.01 -8.84
CA THR A 165 27.58 6.62 -8.34
C THR A 165 28.98 6.35 -7.81
N ASN A 166 29.14 5.23 -7.07
CA ASN A 166 30.40 4.87 -6.41
C ASN A 166 30.95 5.99 -5.51
N ALA A 167 30.05 6.70 -4.85
CA ALA A 167 30.33 7.83 -3.98
C ALA A 167 29.78 7.56 -2.56
N PRO A 168 30.34 6.57 -1.84
CA PRO A 168 29.86 6.24 -0.49
C PRO A 168 30.08 7.40 0.46
N VAL A 169 29.03 7.76 1.21
CA VAL A 169 29.08 8.84 2.19
C VAL A 169 29.62 8.31 3.51
N ALA A 170 30.74 8.88 3.98
CA ALA A 170 31.36 8.53 5.24
C ALA A 170 30.66 9.24 6.44
N LYS A 171 30.26 10.51 6.26
CA LYS A 171 29.59 11.28 7.32
C LYS A 171 28.78 12.46 6.77
N VAL A 172 27.79 12.89 7.55
CA VAL A 172 27.07 14.15 7.33
C VAL A 172 27.77 15.28 8.09
N ILE A 173 28.00 16.40 7.41
CA ILE A 173 28.57 17.60 8.03
C ILE A 173 27.43 18.31 8.78
N VAL A 174 27.59 18.43 10.12
CA VAL A 174 26.64 19.15 10.97
C VAL A 174 27.32 20.38 11.57
N ARG A 175 26.70 21.54 11.39
CA ARG A 175 27.17 22.82 12.00
C ARG A 175 25.95 23.54 12.60
N GLY A 176 26.06 23.91 13.88
CA GLY A 176 24.97 24.58 14.60
C GLY A 176 23.67 23.77 14.64
N GLY A 177 23.75 22.45 14.81
CA GLY A 177 22.58 21.55 14.86
C GLY A 177 21.88 21.31 13.50
N ARG A 178 22.47 21.76 12.38
CA ARG A 178 21.90 21.60 11.03
C ARG A 178 22.85 20.84 10.11
N ALA A 179 22.32 19.92 9.31
CA ALA A 179 23.06 19.31 8.22
C ALA A 179 23.44 20.37 7.17
N ARG A 180 24.69 20.34 6.73
CA ARG A 180 25.29 21.33 5.81
C ARG A 180 25.97 20.72 4.60
N GLY A 181 26.07 19.41 4.57
CA GLY A 181 26.74 18.69 3.49
C GLY A 181 27.09 17.28 3.89
N VAL A 182 27.86 16.64 3.04
CA VAL A 182 28.38 15.28 3.24
C VAL A 182 29.86 15.21 2.94
N VAL A 183 30.55 14.26 3.57
CA VAL A 183 31.93 13.87 3.24
C VAL A 183 31.89 12.46 2.71
N LEU A 184 32.47 12.22 1.55
CA LEU A 184 32.66 10.90 0.98
C LEU A 184 33.81 10.14 1.65
N GLU A 185 33.85 8.81 1.48
CA GLU A 185 34.97 8.00 2.00
C GLU A 185 36.34 8.39 1.43
N ASN A 186 36.37 8.92 0.22
CA ASN A 186 37.61 9.44 -0.40
C ASN A 186 38.01 10.84 0.08
N GLY A 187 37.32 11.40 1.06
CA GLY A 187 37.61 12.72 1.66
C GLY A 187 37.00 13.91 0.92
N ALA A 188 36.32 13.74 -0.22
CA ALA A 188 35.66 14.83 -0.92
C ALA A 188 34.46 15.36 -0.12
N GLU A 189 34.35 16.70 -0.01
CA GLU A 189 33.24 17.35 0.71
C GLU A 189 32.27 18.00 -0.28
N PHE A 190 30.98 17.86 0.00
CA PHE A 190 29.90 18.50 -0.75
C PHE A 190 28.99 19.28 0.21
N GLY A 191 28.92 20.59 0.02
CA GLY A 191 28.02 21.47 0.75
C GLY A 191 26.63 21.51 0.11
N ALA A 192 25.58 21.52 0.95
CA ALA A 192 24.20 21.67 0.48
C ALA A 192 23.35 22.43 1.50
N ARG A 193 22.29 23.08 1.02
CA ARG A 193 21.29 23.74 1.88
C ARG A 193 20.35 22.72 2.53
N VAL A 194 20.11 21.60 1.85
CA VAL A 194 19.32 20.45 2.31
C VAL A 194 20.19 19.20 2.11
N VAL A 195 20.24 18.34 3.11
CA VAL A 195 20.98 17.07 3.10
C VAL A 195 20.06 15.95 3.58
#